data_2dcbc89bd7c678c75add8621bff9f650
#
_entry.id   2dcbc89bd7c678c75add8621bff9f650
#
_cell.length_a   1.000
_cell.length_b   1.000
_cell.length_c   1.000
_cell.angle_alpha   90.00
_cell.angle_beta   90.00
_cell.angle_gamma   90.00
#
_symmetry.space_group_name_H-M   'P 1'
#
loop_
_entity.id
_entity.type
_entity.pdbx_description
1 polymer ?
#
loop_
_entity_poly.entity_id
_entity_poly.type
_entity_poly.pdbx_seq_one_letter_code
_entity_poly.pdbx_strand_id
1 'polypeptide(L)' 'MYKILIQYSKREAKFEVYTEYEANEKFEWSAETLDEALDKYEELLSTYPKDRIKIIKDIEVTIEATAEEEDVTP' A
#
# COMPACT_ATOMS: atom_id res chain seq x y z
N MET A 1 7.63 -3.59 -7.13
CA MET A 1 6.55 -4.14 -6.30
C MET A 1 5.47 -3.12 -6.06
N TYR A 2 4.28 -3.59 -5.78
CA TYR A 2 3.14 -2.72 -5.49
C TYR A 2 2.83 -2.78 -4.00
N LYS A 3 2.54 -1.63 -3.41
CA LYS A 3 2.15 -1.52 -2.01
C LYS A 3 0.84 -0.74 -1.92
N ILE A 4 0.16 -0.86 -0.79
CA ILE A 4 -1.06 -0.13 -0.53
C ILE A 4 -0.80 0.86 0.60
N LEU A 5 -1.22 2.10 0.41
CA LEU A 5 -1.17 3.11 1.45
C LEU A 5 -2.57 3.37 1.96
N ILE A 6 -2.71 3.48 3.27
CA ILE A 6 -3.98 3.71 3.93
C ILE A 6 -3.86 4.90 4.87
N GLN A 7 -4.85 5.78 4.83
CA GLN A 7 -5.03 6.81 5.83
C GLN A 7 -5.88 6.21 6.95
N TYR A 8 -5.23 5.75 8.01
CA TYR A 8 -5.92 5.09 9.11
C TYR A 8 -6.75 6.04 9.96
N SER A 9 -6.37 7.30 10.03
CA SER A 9 -7.08 8.30 10.82
C SER A 9 -7.55 9.45 9.95
N LYS A 10 -8.82 9.82 10.07
CA LYS A 10 -9.37 10.99 9.37
C LYS A 10 -8.75 12.30 9.85
N ARG A 11 -8.20 12.31 11.05
CA ARG A 11 -7.61 13.52 11.65
C ARG A 11 -6.22 13.82 11.13
N GLU A 12 -5.56 12.81 10.58
CA GLU A 12 -4.21 12.95 10.05
C GLU A 12 -4.24 12.81 8.54
N ALA A 13 -3.76 13.82 7.83
CA ALA A 13 -3.62 13.76 6.37
C ALA A 13 -2.38 12.92 5.99
N LYS A 14 -2.21 11.79 6.64
CA LYS A 14 -1.04 10.94 6.51
C LYS A 14 -1.44 9.55 6.04
N PHE A 15 -0.80 9.10 4.96
CA PHE A 15 -0.94 7.73 4.48
C PHE A 15 0.20 6.88 5.01
N GLU A 16 -0.13 5.67 5.44
CA GLU A 16 0.86 4.71 5.95
C GLU A 16 0.78 3.43 5.14
N VAL A 17 1.89 2.73 5.01
CA VAL A 17 1.92 1.46 4.29
C VAL A 17 1.05 0.45 5.00
N TYR A 18 0.17 -0.20 4.24
CA TYR A 18 -0.68 -1.26 4.78
C TYR A 18 0.20 -2.42 5.24
N THR A 19 -0.04 -2.87 6.46
CA THR A 19 0.71 -3.96 7.08
C THR A 19 -0.23 -5.08 7.49
N GLU A 20 0.32 -6.29 7.49
CA GLU A 20 -0.37 -7.48 7.99
C GLU A 20 0.50 -8.14 9.06
N TYR A 21 -0.07 -9.11 9.76
CA TYR A 21 0.63 -9.87 10.78
C TYR A 21 0.62 -11.35 10.40
N GLU A 22 1.77 -11.99 10.56
CA GLU A 22 1.89 -13.42 10.38
C GLU A 22 2.75 -13.97 11.53
N ALA A 23 2.22 -14.98 12.23
CA ALA A 23 2.90 -15.56 13.40
C ALA A 23 3.34 -14.49 14.42
N ASN A 24 2.49 -13.48 14.66
CA ASN A 24 2.73 -12.35 15.56
C ASN A 24 3.81 -11.37 15.07
N GLU A 25 4.30 -11.53 13.85
CA GLU A 25 5.23 -10.61 13.25
C GLU A 25 4.52 -9.67 12.27
N LYS A 26 4.83 -8.38 12.37
CA LYS A 26 4.28 -7.35 11.50
C LYS A 26 5.13 -7.22 10.25
N PHE A 27 4.50 -7.20 9.09
CA PHE A 27 5.20 -7.00 7.82
C PHE A 27 4.41 -6.07 6.90
N GLU A 28 5.13 -5.35 6.05
CA GLU A 28 4.50 -4.51 5.03
C GLU A 28 3.99 -5.41 3.89
N TRP A 29 2.70 -5.30 3.60
CA TRP A 29 2.10 -6.06 2.52
C TRP A 29 2.58 -5.52 1.17
N SER A 30 2.90 -6.42 0.25
CA SER A 30 3.30 -6.06 -1.11
C SER A 30 2.81 -7.10 -2.11
N ALA A 31 2.73 -6.70 -3.37
CA ALA A 31 2.35 -7.59 -4.47
C ALA A 31 3.34 -7.44 -5.62
N GLU A 32 3.55 -8.51 -6.34
CA GLU A 32 4.44 -8.49 -7.52
C GLU A 32 3.74 -7.92 -8.74
N THR A 33 2.41 -8.06 -8.81
CA THR A 33 1.63 -7.61 -9.95
C THR A 33 0.56 -6.62 -9.53
N LEU A 34 0.15 -5.78 -10.48
CA LEU A 34 -0.94 -4.82 -10.24
C LEU A 34 -2.26 -5.55 -9.98
N ASP A 35 -2.51 -6.67 -10.65
CA ASP A 35 -3.74 -7.44 -10.46
C ASP A 35 -3.89 -7.91 -9.01
N GLU A 36 -2.82 -8.40 -8.41
CA GLU A 36 -2.82 -8.79 -7.00
C GLU A 36 -3.06 -7.59 -6.08
N ALA A 37 -2.46 -6.44 -6.41
CA ALA A 37 -2.65 -5.22 -5.64
C ALA A 37 -4.11 -4.73 -5.75
N LEU A 38 -4.71 -4.82 -6.91
CA LEU A 38 -6.11 -4.44 -7.11
C LEU A 38 -7.06 -5.36 -6.34
N ASP A 39 -6.78 -6.66 -6.28
CA ASP A 39 -7.57 -7.60 -5.50
C ASP A 39 -7.55 -7.23 -4.01
N LYS A 40 -6.38 -6.93 -3.47
CA LYS A 40 -6.26 -6.49 -2.08
C LYS A 40 -6.93 -5.14 -1.85
N TYR A 41 -6.81 -4.23 -2.80
CA TYR A 41 -7.46 -2.93 -2.74
C TYR A 41 -8.98 -3.08 -2.63
N GLU A 42 -9.57 -3.93 -3.47
CA GLU A 42 -11.01 -4.19 -3.41
C GLU A 42 -11.44 -4.81 -2.08
N GLU A 43 -10.64 -5.72 -1.55
CA GLU A 43 -10.88 -6.32 -0.25
C GLU A 43 -10.89 -5.26 0.85
N LEU A 44 -9.95 -4.33 0.82
CA LEU A 44 -9.84 -3.27 1.82
C LEU A 44 -10.93 -2.21 1.70
N LEU A 45 -11.59 -2.09 0.54
CA LEU A 45 -12.71 -1.17 0.37
C LEU A 45 -13.90 -1.50 1.27
N SER A 46 -13.97 -2.73 1.76
CA SER A 46 -15.00 -3.11 2.73
C SER A 46 -14.78 -2.48 4.11
N THR A 47 -13.57 -2.05 4.40
CA THR A 47 -13.18 -1.47 5.69
C THR A 47 -12.90 0.02 5.60
N TYR A 48 -12.27 0.46 4.50
CA TYR A 48 -11.84 1.84 4.32
C TYR A 48 -12.47 2.45 3.07
N PRO A 49 -12.88 3.73 3.09
CA PRO A 49 -13.41 4.38 1.90
C PRO A 49 -12.31 4.59 0.85
N LYS A 50 -12.74 4.69 -0.40
CA LYS A 50 -11.85 4.80 -1.57
C LYS A 50 -10.84 5.93 -1.48
N ASP A 51 -11.23 7.07 -0.92
CA ASP A 51 -10.37 8.25 -0.79
C ASP A 51 -9.29 8.10 0.29
N ARG A 52 -9.34 7.02 1.08
CA ARG A 52 -8.38 6.75 2.14
C ARG A 52 -7.43 5.59 1.79
N ILE A 53 -7.54 5.03 0.61
CA ILE A 53 -6.71 3.92 0.16
C ILE A 53 -6.11 4.28 -1.18
N LYS A 54 -4.84 3.98 -1.39
CA LYS A 54 -4.23 4.08 -2.72
C LYS A 54 -3.19 3.00 -2.93
N ILE A 55 -3.00 2.66 -4.20
CA ILE A 55 -1.98 1.71 -4.62
C ILE A 55 -0.81 2.49 -5.17
N ILE A 56 0.39 2.14 -4.75
CA ILE A 56 1.62 2.74 -5.26
C ILE A 56 2.51 1.66 -5.86
N LYS A 57 3.31 2.08 -6.81
CA LYS A 57 4.38 1.25 -7.35
C LYS A 57 5.68 1.69 -6.71
N ASP A 58 6.30 0.78 -5.96
CA ASP A 58 7.55 1.04 -5.26
C ASP A 58 8.70 0.61 -6.16
N ILE A 59 9.50 1.56 -6.60
CA ILE A 59 10.64 1.32 -7.48
C ILE A 59 11.92 1.44 -6.65
N GLU A 60 12.66 0.34 -6.54
CA GLU A 60 13.94 0.37 -5.85
C GLU A 60 15.03 0.89 -6.76
N VAL A 61 15.75 1.89 -6.27
CA VAL A 61 16.93 2.42 -6.94
C VAL A 61 18.15 1.88 -6.21
N THR A 62 18.90 1.02 -6.88
CA THR A 62 19.98 0.29 -6.25
C THR A 62 21.19 1.16 -5.89
N ILE A 63 21.34 2.33 -6.50
CA ILE A 63 22.53 3.18 -6.32
C ILE A 63 22.38 4.10 -5.11
N GLU A 64 21.21 4.62 -4.87
CA GLU A 64 20.94 5.62 -3.83
C GLU A 64 20.14 5.07 -2.66
N ALA A 65 19.74 3.83 -2.71
CA ALA A 65 18.86 3.20 -1.73
C ALA A 65 17.56 4.00 -1.50
N THR A 66 17.14 4.74 -2.50
CA THR A 66 15.92 5.56 -2.46
C THR A 66 14.85 4.87 -3.29
N ALA A 67 13.70 4.65 -2.70
CA ALA A 67 12.55 4.12 -3.41
C ALA A 67 11.77 5.28 -4.03
N GLU A 68 11.43 5.18 -5.30
CA GLU A 68 10.50 6.09 -5.95
C GLU A 68 9.11 5.49 -5.90
N GLU A 69 8.13 6.31 -5.56
CA GLU A 69 6.74 5.87 -5.46
C GLU A 69 5.92 6.49 -6.57
N GLU A 70 5.17 5.65 -7.27
CA GLU A 70 4.26 6.09 -8.31
C GLU A 70 2.85 5.64 -7.92
N ASP A 71 1.91 6.60 -7.89
CA ASP A 71 0.51 6.30 -7.56
C ASP A 71 -0.15 5.66 -8.78
N VAL A 72 -0.61 4.42 -8.62
CA VAL A 72 -1.28 3.65 -9.69
C VAL A 72 -2.71 3.28 -9.32
N THR A 73 -3.28 3.94 -8.33
CA THR A 73 -4.67 3.69 -7.91
C THR A 73 -5.63 4.03 -9.05
N PRO A 74 -6.51 3.11 -9.43
CA PRO A 74 -7.46 3.36 -10.50
C PRO A 74 -8.52 4.40 -10.15
#